data_5ab8684949d46715edfde516ef32ecfe
#
_entry.id   5ab8684949d46715edfde516ef32ecfe
#
_cell.length_a   1.000
_cell.length_b   1.000
_cell.length_c   1.000
_cell.angle_alpha   90.00
_cell.angle_beta   90.00
_cell.angle_gamma   90.00
#
_symmetry.space_group_name_H-M   'P 1'
#
loop_
_entity.id
_entity.type
_entity.pdbx_description
1 polymer ?
#
loop_
_entity_poly.entity_id
_entity_poly.type
_entity_poly.pdbx_seq_one_letter_code
_entity_poly.pdbx_strand_id
1 'polypeptide(L)'
;MLADSYKFSVRYLIAHIIILLTPVGFLAAALALFTIKKPEAHQLERRRQLFVQIFTGVPLFICFALSTFDTPRFHWTGPIWLAILPTIAWMISQTDHLSALAKRIQTSWRVTIITCIFAYAFVLHYVVLGIPGIPYHLFTEHYFWRETAAEITQIAEEVKNQTGKEPIIVGMSKWSVASALYFYTHGNAQLDIRSRNMFGDSGAMYEFWFPSQAPTDR
;
A
#
# COMPACT_ATOMS: atom_id res chain seq x y z
N MET A 1 -23.49 -5.72 -16.01
CA MET A 1 -22.38 -4.76 -15.87
C MET A 1 -21.91 -4.57 -14.41
N LEU A 2 -22.78 -4.35 -13.41
CA LEU A 2 -22.37 -4.26 -11.99
C LEU A 2 -21.91 -5.61 -11.39
N ALA A 3 -22.53 -6.74 -11.79
CA ALA A 3 -22.23 -8.07 -11.29
C ALA A 3 -20.82 -8.59 -11.67
N ASP A 4 -20.22 -8.08 -12.73
CA ASP A 4 -18.88 -8.49 -13.16
C ASP A 4 -17.79 -7.63 -12.50
N SER A 5 -18.10 -6.39 -12.15
CA SER A 5 -17.17 -5.47 -11.48
C SER A 5 -16.80 -5.96 -10.08
N TYR A 6 -17.75 -6.40 -9.25
CA TYR A 6 -17.44 -6.87 -7.89
C TYR A 6 -16.68 -8.19 -7.87
N LYS A 7 -16.96 -9.12 -8.82
CA LYS A 7 -16.21 -10.37 -8.95
C LYS A 7 -14.74 -10.10 -9.27
N PHE A 8 -14.48 -9.09 -10.08
CA PHE A 8 -13.13 -8.65 -10.40
C PHE A 8 -12.43 -8.08 -9.16
N SER A 9 -13.09 -7.22 -8.41
CA SER A 9 -12.53 -6.57 -7.20
C SER A 9 -12.18 -7.57 -6.10
N VAL A 10 -13.05 -8.56 -5.82
CA VAL A 10 -12.79 -9.61 -4.83
C VAL A 10 -11.63 -10.51 -5.26
N ARG A 11 -11.57 -10.90 -6.54
CA ARG A 11 -10.44 -11.69 -7.07
C ARG A 11 -9.12 -10.91 -6.96
N TYR A 12 -9.16 -9.61 -7.21
CA TYR A 12 -8.03 -8.72 -7.05
C TYR A 12 -7.54 -8.68 -5.61
N LEU A 13 -8.46 -8.55 -4.64
CA LEU A 13 -8.12 -8.59 -3.21
C LEU A 13 -7.45 -9.92 -2.82
N ILE A 14 -8.00 -11.06 -3.23
CA ILE A 14 -7.42 -12.38 -2.95
C ILE A 14 -6.02 -12.50 -3.57
N ALA A 15 -5.85 -12.09 -4.83
CA ALA A 15 -4.55 -12.11 -5.50
C ALA A 15 -3.53 -11.24 -4.76
N HIS A 16 -3.91 -10.05 -4.32
CA HIS A 16 -3.06 -9.16 -3.53
C HIS A 16 -2.65 -9.77 -2.19
N ILE A 17 -3.57 -10.42 -1.49
CA ILE A 17 -3.27 -11.12 -0.24
C ILE A 17 -2.25 -12.25 -0.48
N ILE A 18 -2.43 -13.05 -1.54
CA ILE A 18 -1.50 -14.14 -1.89
C ILE A 18 -0.12 -13.58 -2.27
N ILE A 19 -0.06 -12.48 -3.02
CA ILE A 19 1.21 -11.83 -3.38
C ILE A 19 1.90 -11.28 -2.13
N LEU A 20 1.14 -10.60 -1.24
CA LEU A 20 1.68 -9.99 -0.03
C LEU A 20 2.23 -11.03 0.96
N LEU A 21 1.49 -12.12 1.19
CA LEU A 21 1.85 -13.16 2.13
C LEU A 21 2.72 -14.26 1.52
N THR A 22 2.84 -14.32 0.21
CA THR A 22 3.26 -15.50 -0.55
C THR A 22 2.28 -16.67 -0.43
N PRO A 23 2.28 -17.66 -1.33
CA PRO A 23 1.40 -18.83 -1.20
C PRO A 23 1.61 -19.62 0.10
N VAL A 24 2.86 -19.74 0.54
CA VAL A 24 3.21 -20.46 1.79
C VAL A 24 2.73 -19.68 3.01
N GLY A 25 2.94 -18.36 3.04
CA GLY A 25 2.47 -17.48 4.11
C GLY A 25 0.94 -17.41 4.16
N PHE A 26 0.27 -17.41 3.03
CA PHE A 26 -1.20 -17.47 2.96
C PHE A 26 -1.75 -18.76 3.58
N LEU A 27 -1.16 -19.91 3.24
CA LEU A 27 -1.55 -21.20 3.84
C LEU A 27 -1.25 -21.22 5.34
N ALA A 28 -0.12 -20.66 5.77
CA ALA A 28 0.23 -20.56 7.18
C ALA A 28 -0.77 -19.65 7.94
N ALA A 29 -1.14 -18.51 7.36
CA ALA A 29 -2.14 -17.60 7.93
C ALA A 29 -3.53 -18.26 8.02
N ALA A 30 -3.97 -18.93 6.96
CA ALA A 30 -5.22 -19.67 6.96
C ALA A 30 -5.20 -20.75 8.03
N LEU A 31 -4.14 -21.54 8.13
CA LEU A 31 -4.01 -22.57 9.16
C LEU A 31 -4.08 -21.95 10.56
N ALA A 32 -3.35 -20.86 10.82
CA ALA A 32 -3.36 -20.19 12.11
C ALA A 32 -4.72 -19.59 12.49
N LEU A 33 -5.48 -19.08 11.52
CA LEU A 33 -6.82 -18.53 11.76
C LEU A 33 -7.87 -19.61 12.03
N PHE A 34 -7.82 -20.71 11.28
CA PHE A 34 -8.88 -21.72 11.30
C PHE A 34 -8.57 -22.93 12.19
N THR A 35 -7.34 -23.06 12.72
CA THR A 35 -7.03 -24.13 13.66
C THR A 35 -7.72 -23.84 14.99
N ILE A 36 -8.83 -24.52 15.24
CA ILE A 36 -9.52 -24.49 16.54
C ILE A 36 -8.76 -25.38 17.48
N LYS A 37 -8.19 -24.82 18.56
CA LYS A 37 -7.56 -25.61 19.62
C LYS A 37 -8.61 -26.39 20.41
N LYS A 38 -8.22 -27.57 20.87
CA LYS A 38 -9.05 -28.43 21.68
C LYS A 38 -9.53 -27.69 22.95
N PRO A 39 -10.73 -28.08 23.51
CA PRO A 39 -11.28 -27.45 24.71
C PRO A 39 -10.39 -27.49 25.94
N GLU A 40 -9.46 -28.45 25.98
CA GLU A 40 -8.43 -28.64 27.03
C GLU A 40 -7.28 -27.65 26.97
N ALA A 41 -7.21 -26.78 25.94
CA ALA A 41 -6.16 -25.79 25.82
C ALA A 41 -6.24 -24.78 26.98
N HIS A 42 -5.06 -24.42 27.52
CA HIS A 42 -4.94 -23.44 28.60
C HIS A 42 -5.71 -22.16 28.25
N GLN A 43 -6.41 -21.56 29.21
CA GLN A 43 -7.25 -20.38 29.01
C GLN A 43 -6.52 -19.23 28.29
N LEU A 44 -5.23 -19.09 28.57
CA LEU A 44 -4.37 -18.09 27.92
C LEU A 44 -4.21 -18.34 26.42
N GLU A 45 -4.03 -19.59 26.02
CA GLU A 45 -3.90 -19.95 24.60
C GLU A 45 -5.18 -19.69 23.81
N ARG A 46 -6.32 -19.97 24.43
CA ARG A 46 -7.61 -19.65 23.84
C ARG A 46 -7.82 -18.15 23.65
N ARG A 47 -7.42 -17.34 24.64
CA ARG A 47 -7.47 -15.86 24.53
C ARG A 47 -6.55 -15.34 23.43
N ARG A 48 -5.33 -15.87 23.32
CA ARG A 48 -4.39 -15.51 22.24
C ARG A 48 -4.97 -15.84 20.87
N GLN A 49 -5.56 -17.01 20.71
CA GLN A 49 -6.18 -17.39 19.44
C GLN A 49 -7.37 -16.49 19.10
N LEU A 50 -8.23 -16.20 20.08
CA LEU A 50 -9.36 -15.29 19.89
C LEU A 50 -8.88 -13.88 19.50
N PHE A 51 -7.83 -13.39 20.14
CA PHE A 51 -7.20 -12.12 19.78
C PHE A 51 -6.79 -12.10 18.31
N VAL A 52 -6.04 -13.10 17.86
CA VAL A 52 -5.59 -13.21 16.45
C VAL A 52 -6.78 -13.29 15.50
N GLN A 53 -7.79 -14.10 15.83
CA GLN A 53 -9.00 -14.25 15.00
C GLN A 53 -9.76 -12.93 14.86
N ILE A 54 -9.94 -12.18 15.95
CA ILE A 54 -10.65 -10.90 15.93
C ILE A 54 -9.81 -9.84 15.20
N PHE A 55 -8.55 -9.66 15.58
CA PHE A 55 -7.71 -8.59 15.02
C PHE A 55 -7.28 -8.82 13.57
N THR A 56 -7.35 -10.06 13.10
CA THR A 56 -7.14 -10.37 11.67
C THR A 56 -8.47 -10.52 10.94
N GLY A 57 -9.41 -11.26 11.52
CA GLY A 57 -10.66 -11.62 10.84
C GLY A 57 -11.60 -10.43 10.63
N VAL A 58 -11.78 -9.57 11.64
CA VAL A 58 -12.70 -8.44 11.54
C VAL A 58 -12.23 -7.42 10.51
N PRO A 59 -10.98 -6.92 10.52
CA PRO A 59 -10.51 -5.99 9.49
C PRO A 59 -10.49 -6.62 8.10
N LEU A 60 -10.15 -7.92 7.99
CA LEU A 60 -10.19 -8.62 6.72
C LEU A 60 -11.61 -8.71 6.17
N PHE A 61 -12.59 -9.00 7.02
CA PHE A 61 -14.01 -9.01 6.65
C PHE A 61 -14.46 -7.62 6.16
N ILE A 62 -14.04 -6.54 6.83
CA ILE A 62 -14.31 -5.17 6.40
C ILE A 62 -13.69 -4.91 5.03
N CYS A 63 -12.44 -5.31 4.80
CA CYS A 63 -11.80 -5.17 3.49
C CYS A 63 -12.55 -5.94 2.40
N PHE A 64 -13.03 -7.14 2.70
CA PHE A 64 -13.86 -7.92 1.77
C PHE A 64 -15.19 -7.22 1.48
N ALA A 65 -15.87 -6.71 2.50
CA ALA A 65 -17.12 -5.97 2.32
C ALA A 65 -16.91 -4.70 1.48
N LEU A 66 -15.85 -3.92 1.77
CA LEU A 66 -15.53 -2.72 0.98
C LEU A 66 -15.14 -3.06 -0.47
N SER A 67 -14.48 -4.19 -0.70
CA SER A 67 -14.11 -4.62 -2.05
C SER A 67 -15.30 -4.95 -2.97
N THR A 68 -16.50 -5.05 -2.41
CA THR A 68 -17.72 -5.18 -3.22
C THR A 68 -18.18 -3.86 -3.82
N PHE A 69 -17.73 -2.74 -3.27
CA PHE A 69 -18.13 -1.38 -3.68
C PHE A 69 -17.01 -0.65 -4.44
N ASP A 70 -15.75 -0.92 -4.09
CA ASP A 70 -14.60 -0.27 -4.70
C ASP A 70 -13.42 -1.23 -4.85
N THR A 71 -12.47 -0.89 -5.71
CA THR A 71 -11.23 -1.67 -5.90
C THR A 71 -10.29 -1.47 -4.71
N PRO A 72 -9.98 -2.53 -3.93
CA PRO A 72 -9.12 -2.40 -2.77
C PRO A 72 -7.68 -2.07 -3.18
N ARG A 73 -7.04 -1.18 -2.45
CA ARG A 73 -5.63 -0.86 -2.66
C ARG A 73 -4.73 -1.92 -2.03
N PHE A 74 -3.65 -2.27 -2.71
CA PHE A 74 -2.70 -3.33 -2.32
C PHE A 74 -2.26 -3.25 -0.85
N HIS A 75 -1.96 -2.06 -0.35
CA HIS A 75 -1.42 -1.86 1.00
C HIS A 75 -2.47 -1.91 2.14
N TRP A 76 -3.77 -1.95 1.84
CA TRP A 76 -4.81 -1.89 2.87
C TRP A 76 -4.82 -3.10 3.80
N THR A 77 -4.46 -4.27 3.28
CA THR A 77 -4.44 -5.49 4.09
C THR A 77 -3.14 -5.69 4.86
N GLY A 78 -2.07 -4.94 4.56
CA GLY A 78 -0.76 -5.11 5.18
C GLY A 78 -0.79 -5.12 6.71
N PRO A 79 -1.31 -4.09 7.38
CA PRO A 79 -1.35 -4.03 8.85
C PRO A 79 -2.14 -5.15 9.52
N ILE A 80 -3.13 -5.72 8.83
CA ILE A 80 -3.99 -6.78 9.34
C ILE A 80 -3.18 -8.03 9.71
N TRP A 81 -2.12 -8.29 8.95
CA TRP A 81 -1.29 -9.50 9.10
C TRP A 81 -0.32 -9.43 10.27
N LEU A 82 -0.07 -8.24 10.85
CA LEU A 82 0.83 -8.08 11.99
C LEU A 82 0.37 -8.89 13.21
N ALA A 83 -0.94 -9.00 13.44
CA ALA A 83 -1.49 -9.76 14.56
C ALA A 83 -1.26 -11.26 14.44
N ILE A 84 -1.19 -11.81 13.22
CA ILE A 84 -1.05 -13.25 12.98
C ILE A 84 0.40 -13.73 12.90
N LEU A 85 1.35 -12.84 12.61
CA LEU A 85 2.77 -13.19 12.44
C LEU A 85 3.36 -13.94 13.66
N PRO A 86 3.12 -13.50 14.92
CA PRO A 86 3.63 -14.25 16.08
C PRO A 86 3.07 -15.67 16.17
N THR A 87 1.80 -15.86 15.77
CA THR A 87 1.16 -17.19 15.77
C THR A 87 1.75 -18.09 14.69
N ILE A 88 2.02 -17.55 13.50
CA ILE A 88 2.70 -18.28 12.42
C ILE A 88 4.12 -18.66 12.87
N ALA A 89 4.87 -17.72 13.45
CA ALA A 89 6.22 -17.97 13.93
C ALA A 89 6.23 -19.07 15.01
N TRP A 90 5.30 -19.00 15.98
CA TRP A 90 5.17 -20.03 16.98
C TRP A 90 4.80 -21.38 16.37
N MET A 91 3.85 -21.43 15.44
CA MET A 91 3.43 -22.65 14.74
C MET A 91 4.61 -23.31 14.00
N ILE A 92 5.43 -22.50 13.33
CA ILE A 92 6.61 -22.98 12.58
C ILE A 92 7.71 -23.48 13.52
N SER A 93 7.82 -22.90 14.73
CA SER A 93 8.83 -23.30 15.71
C SER A 93 8.51 -24.62 16.41
N GLN A 94 7.25 -25.08 16.42
CA GLN A 94 6.87 -26.35 17.02
C GLN A 94 7.37 -27.51 16.16
N THR A 95 8.04 -28.48 16.79
CA THR A 95 8.56 -29.67 16.11
C THR A 95 7.66 -30.88 16.28
N ASP A 96 6.89 -30.90 17.39
CA ASP A 96 6.11 -32.05 17.77
C ASP A 96 4.62 -31.87 17.44
N HIS A 97 3.98 -32.93 16.99
CA HIS A 97 2.53 -33.01 16.72
C HIS A 97 1.99 -32.09 15.59
N LEU A 98 2.84 -31.69 14.64
CA LEU A 98 2.39 -30.91 13.48
C LEU A 98 1.54 -31.76 12.54
N SER A 99 0.47 -31.17 12.02
CA SER A 99 -0.25 -31.72 10.86
C SER A 99 0.69 -31.83 9.65
N ALA A 100 0.39 -32.73 8.72
CA ALA A 100 1.20 -32.88 7.49
C ALA A 100 1.35 -31.56 6.72
N LEU A 101 0.30 -30.72 6.70
CA LEU A 101 0.34 -29.40 6.08
C LEU A 101 1.27 -28.44 6.82
N ALA A 102 1.20 -28.37 8.16
CA ALA A 102 2.07 -27.51 8.95
C ALA A 102 3.55 -27.90 8.79
N LYS A 103 3.85 -29.20 8.69
CA LYS A 103 5.20 -29.71 8.43
C LYS A 103 5.71 -29.30 7.05
N ARG A 104 4.87 -29.34 6.02
CA ARG A 104 5.20 -28.84 4.67
C ARG A 104 5.49 -27.34 4.69
N ILE A 105 4.65 -26.55 5.36
CA ILE A 105 4.86 -25.12 5.53
C ILE A 105 6.21 -24.86 6.22
N GLN A 106 6.50 -25.55 7.31
CA GLN A 106 7.77 -25.43 8.05
C GLN A 106 8.97 -25.74 7.15
N THR A 107 8.91 -26.80 6.36
CA THR A 107 10.00 -27.17 5.44
C THR A 107 10.21 -26.13 4.33
N SER A 108 9.10 -25.58 3.78
CA SER A 108 9.14 -24.60 2.71
C SER A 108 9.50 -23.19 3.17
N TRP A 109 9.45 -22.90 4.47
CA TRP A 109 9.57 -21.54 4.99
C TRP A 109 10.92 -20.88 4.69
N ARG A 110 12.00 -21.63 4.84
CA ARG A 110 13.35 -21.12 4.53
C ARG A 110 13.48 -20.70 3.07
N VAL A 111 13.02 -21.56 2.16
CA VAL A 111 13.03 -21.27 0.72
C VAL A 111 12.18 -20.05 0.43
N THR A 112 10.99 -19.95 1.03
CA THR A 112 10.09 -18.81 0.87
C THR A 112 10.74 -17.50 1.30
N ILE A 113 11.38 -17.45 2.49
CA ILE A 113 12.08 -16.25 2.97
C ILE A 113 13.20 -15.86 2.00
N ILE A 114 14.05 -16.82 1.61
CA ILE A 114 15.15 -16.56 0.68
C ILE A 114 14.62 -16.00 -0.64
N THR A 115 13.59 -16.64 -1.20
CA THR A 115 12.94 -16.16 -2.45
C THR A 115 12.37 -14.75 -2.29
N CYS A 116 11.73 -14.45 -1.17
CA CYS A 116 11.20 -13.10 -0.90
C CYS A 116 12.33 -12.07 -0.81
N ILE A 117 13.42 -12.38 -0.10
CA ILE A 117 14.58 -11.47 0.00
C ILE A 117 15.13 -11.17 -1.39
N PHE A 118 15.33 -12.19 -2.23
CA PHE A 118 15.82 -11.98 -3.60
C PHE A 118 14.83 -11.21 -4.46
N ALA A 119 13.53 -11.53 -4.38
CA ALA A 119 12.52 -10.82 -5.12
C ALA A 119 12.43 -9.33 -4.72
N TYR A 120 12.43 -9.03 -3.41
CA TYR A 120 12.44 -7.66 -2.93
C TYR A 120 13.74 -6.92 -3.28
N ALA A 121 14.89 -7.58 -3.14
CA ALA A 121 16.18 -7.01 -3.54
C ALA A 121 16.23 -6.69 -5.02
N PHE A 122 15.70 -7.59 -5.86
CA PHE A 122 15.60 -7.37 -7.31
C PHE A 122 14.68 -6.19 -7.65
N VAL A 123 13.49 -6.15 -7.05
CA VAL A 123 12.55 -5.02 -7.24
C VAL A 123 13.18 -3.72 -6.77
N LEU A 124 13.82 -3.70 -5.60
CA LEU A 124 14.48 -2.52 -5.06
C LEU A 124 15.65 -2.08 -5.95
N HIS A 125 16.45 -3.03 -6.44
CA HIS A 125 17.52 -2.73 -7.39
C HIS A 125 16.98 -2.08 -8.67
N TYR A 126 15.96 -2.70 -9.26
CA TYR A 126 15.30 -2.15 -10.45
C TYR A 126 14.76 -0.75 -10.20
N VAL A 127 14.13 -0.56 -9.04
CA VAL A 127 13.52 0.70 -8.63
C VAL A 127 14.57 1.80 -8.43
N VAL A 128 15.70 1.51 -7.79
CA VAL A 128 16.70 2.53 -7.41
C VAL A 128 17.75 2.74 -8.49
N LEU A 129 18.22 1.68 -9.12
CA LEU A 129 19.35 1.69 -10.05
C LEU A 129 18.93 1.47 -11.51
N GLY A 130 17.76 0.90 -11.74
CA GLY A 130 17.34 0.50 -13.07
C GLY A 130 18.01 -0.79 -13.54
N ILE A 131 17.54 -1.27 -14.67
CA ILE A 131 18.17 -2.39 -15.40
C ILE A 131 18.44 -1.89 -16.82
N PRO A 132 19.68 -1.92 -17.30
CA PRO A 132 19.99 -1.49 -18.67
C PRO A 132 19.11 -2.20 -19.71
N GLY A 133 18.47 -1.42 -20.56
CA GLY A 133 17.58 -1.93 -21.60
C GLY A 133 16.14 -2.25 -21.17
N ILE A 134 15.81 -2.12 -19.88
CA ILE A 134 14.43 -2.24 -19.38
C ILE A 134 13.93 -0.84 -18.99
N PRO A 135 13.00 -0.27 -19.75
CA PRO A 135 12.46 1.03 -19.43
C PRO A 135 11.57 0.97 -18.16
N TYR A 136 11.56 2.08 -17.40
CA TYR A 136 10.77 2.22 -16.17
C TYR A 136 9.25 2.30 -16.36
N HIS A 137 8.71 1.88 -17.50
CA HIS A 137 7.30 2.05 -17.84
C HIS A 137 6.28 1.55 -16.81
N LEU A 138 6.65 0.56 -16.00
CA LEU A 138 5.77 0.00 -14.97
C LEU A 138 5.66 0.88 -13.72
N PHE A 139 6.60 1.81 -13.52
CA PHE A 139 6.71 2.63 -12.32
C PHE A 139 6.90 4.12 -12.64
N THR A 140 6.62 4.55 -13.86
CA THR A 140 6.86 5.92 -14.34
C THR A 140 6.24 6.98 -13.46
N GLU A 141 5.07 6.73 -12.88
CA GLU A 141 4.41 7.67 -11.97
C GLU A 141 5.22 8.01 -10.71
N HIS A 142 6.30 7.24 -10.40
CA HIS A 142 7.06 7.41 -9.16
C HIS A 142 8.49 7.91 -9.38
N TYR A 143 9.02 7.88 -10.62
CA TYR A 143 10.45 8.10 -10.87
C TYR A 143 10.82 9.43 -11.53
N PHE A 144 9.94 10.02 -12.31
CA PHE A 144 10.25 11.26 -13.05
C PHE A 144 10.03 12.54 -12.23
N TRP A 145 9.70 12.42 -10.94
CA TRP A 145 9.37 13.60 -10.14
C TRP A 145 10.50 14.60 -10.02
N ARG A 146 11.75 14.15 -9.98
CA ARG A 146 12.91 15.06 -9.93
C ARG A 146 13.06 15.85 -11.22
N GLU A 147 12.96 15.17 -12.35
CA GLU A 147 13.05 15.79 -13.67
C GLU A 147 11.85 16.68 -13.92
N THR A 148 10.65 16.18 -13.63
CA THR A 148 9.41 16.95 -13.72
C THR A 148 9.44 18.20 -12.83
N ALA A 149 9.95 18.09 -11.61
CA ALA A 149 10.09 19.23 -10.71
C ALA A 149 11.08 20.27 -11.23
N ALA A 150 12.19 19.83 -11.81
CA ALA A 150 13.17 20.74 -12.44
C ALA A 150 12.55 21.47 -13.65
N GLU A 151 11.84 20.76 -14.52
CA GLU A 151 11.17 21.34 -15.68
C GLU A 151 10.07 22.34 -15.27
N ILE A 152 9.24 21.97 -14.28
CA ILE A 152 8.20 22.87 -13.75
C ILE A 152 8.82 24.11 -13.11
N THR A 153 9.95 23.97 -12.42
CA THR A 153 10.66 25.11 -11.85
C THR A 153 11.13 26.08 -12.95
N GLN A 154 11.69 25.54 -14.04
CA GLN A 154 12.11 26.33 -15.18
C GLN A 154 10.91 27.05 -15.83
N ILE A 155 9.82 26.36 -16.07
CA ILE A 155 8.59 26.94 -16.64
C ILE A 155 8.06 28.06 -15.73
N ALA A 156 8.07 27.84 -14.41
CA ALA A 156 7.62 28.83 -13.44
C ALA A 156 8.48 30.13 -13.50
N GLU A 157 9.80 29.98 -13.62
CA GLU A 157 10.72 31.13 -13.80
C GLU A 157 10.46 31.85 -15.12
N GLU A 158 10.24 31.13 -16.20
CA GLU A 158 9.90 31.71 -17.50
C GLU A 158 8.60 32.53 -17.43
N VAL A 159 7.56 31.98 -16.83
CA VAL A 159 6.27 32.66 -16.63
C VAL A 159 6.42 33.90 -15.75
N LYS A 160 7.21 33.81 -14.67
CA LYS A 160 7.53 34.96 -13.81
C LYS A 160 8.23 36.05 -14.58
N ASN A 161 9.22 35.71 -15.40
CA ASN A 161 9.97 36.67 -16.21
C ASN A 161 9.10 37.35 -17.26
N GLN A 162 8.16 36.64 -17.86
CA GLN A 162 7.25 37.15 -18.87
C GLN A 162 6.12 38.02 -18.29
N THR A 163 5.60 37.65 -17.13
CA THR A 163 4.39 38.27 -16.55
C THR A 163 4.69 39.25 -15.42
N GLY A 164 5.89 39.18 -14.82
CA GLY A 164 6.25 39.87 -13.59
C GLY A 164 5.53 39.37 -12.33
N LYS A 165 4.81 38.24 -12.39
CA LYS A 165 4.02 37.66 -11.30
C LYS A 165 4.50 36.27 -10.94
N GLU A 166 4.49 35.95 -9.65
CA GLU A 166 4.75 34.58 -9.17
C GLU A 166 3.63 33.62 -9.65
N PRO A 167 3.95 32.57 -10.39
CA PRO A 167 2.95 31.61 -10.81
C PRO A 167 2.53 30.69 -9.67
N ILE A 168 1.26 30.28 -9.66
CA ILE A 168 0.77 29.23 -8.79
C ILE A 168 0.76 27.92 -9.58
N ILE A 169 1.41 26.90 -9.04
CA ILE A 169 1.45 25.56 -9.64
C ILE A 169 0.37 24.70 -9.00
N VAL A 170 -0.53 24.15 -9.80
CA VAL A 170 -1.63 23.32 -9.28
C VAL A 170 -1.49 21.88 -9.71
N GLY A 171 -1.24 20.99 -8.74
CA GLY A 171 -1.28 19.56 -8.95
C GLY A 171 -2.71 19.09 -9.09
N MET A 172 -3.11 18.62 -10.30
CA MET A 172 -4.50 18.26 -10.60
C MET A 172 -4.97 16.93 -9.98
N SER A 173 -4.11 16.19 -9.29
CA SER A 173 -4.53 15.06 -8.44
C SER A 173 -5.03 15.54 -7.09
N LYS A 174 -5.69 14.64 -6.33
CA LYS A 174 -6.21 14.96 -5.01
C LYS A 174 -5.13 15.49 -4.04
N TRP A 175 -3.93 14.92 -4.08
CA TRP A 175 -2.80 15.31 -3.23
C TRP A 175 -1.43 14.85 -3.76
N SER A 176 -1.37 13.74 -4.51
CA SER A 176 -0.11 13.05 -4.83
C SER A 176 0.83 13.89 -5.70
N VAL A 177 0.31 14.51 -6.76
CA VAL A 177 1.11 15.33 -7.67
C VAL A 177 1.65 16.55 -6.95
N ALA A 178 0.81 17.30 -6.25
CA ALA A 178 1.23 18.48 -5.51
C ALA A 178 2.26 18.15 -4.44
N SER A 179 2.07 17.04 -3.69
CA SER A 179 3.00 16.61 -2.65
C SER A 179 4.34 16.15 -3.23
N ALA A 180 4.34 15.45 -4.35
CA ALA A 180 5.57 15.06 -5.03
C ALA A 180 6.35 16.29 -5.54
N LEU A 181 5.68 17.21 -6.20
CA LEU A 181 6.30 18.45 -6.66
C LEU A 181 6.86 19.25 -5.48
N TYR A 182 6.09 19.43 -4.42
CA TYR A 182 6.56 20.14 -3.22
C TYR A 182 7.82 19.51 -2.64
N PHE A 183 7.85 18.18 -2.54
CA PHE A 183 9.01 17.44 -2.01
C PHE A 183 10.25 17.62 -2.88
N TYR A 184 10.12 17.48 -4.19
CA TYR A 184 11.27 17.55 -5.11
C TYR A 184 11.71 18.96 -5.45
N THR A 185 10.89 19.99 -5.22
CA THR A 185 11.26 21.40 -5.35
C THR A 185 11.74 22.02 -4.04
N HIS A 186 11.60 21.29 -2.90
CA HIS A 186 11.97 21.80 -1.59
C HIS A 186 13.47 22.11 -1.50
N GLY A 187 13.80 23.36 -1.29
CA GLY A 187 15.17 23.86 -1.20
C GLY A 187 15.61 24.75 -2.39
N ASN A 188 14.88 24.71 -3.50
CA ASN A 188 15.26 25.51 -4.68
C ASN A 188 14.28 26.59 -5.07
N ALA A 189 13.06 26.61 -4.57
CA ALA A 189 12.12 27.58 -5.06
C ALA A 189 11.06 27.98 -4.03
N GLN A 190 10.81 29.24 -3.97
CA GLN A 190 9.61 29.84 -3.39
C GLN A 190 8.40 29.60 -4.31
N LEU A 191 8.20 28.33 -4.74
CA LEU A 191 7.09 27.99 -5.61
C LEU A 191 5.83 27.80 -4.77
N ASP A 192 4.74 28.47 -5.13
CA ASP A 192 3.43 28.27 -4.53
C ASP A 192 2.76 27.05 -5.19
N ILE A 193 2.85 25.90 -4.52
CA ILE A 193 2.31 24.62 -5.02
C ILE A 193 1.02 24.30 -4.29
N ARG A 194 -0.05 24.16 -5.05
CA ARG A 194 -1.42 23.90 -4.58
C ARG A 194 -1.93 22.57 -5.14
N SER A 195 -2.99 22.07 -4.55
CA SER A 195 -3.75 20.92 -5.06
C SER A 195 -5.05 21.41 -5.73
N ARG A 196 -5.76 20.50 -6.36
CA ARG A 196 -7.03 20.77 -7.05
C ARG A 196 -8.13 21.34 -6.16
N ASN A 197 -7.96 21.32 -4.81
CA ASN A 197 -8.88 21.99 -3.89
C ASN A 197 -9.00 23.49 -4.15
N MET A 198 -8.00 24.09 -4.82
CA MET A 198 -8.09 25.46 -5.28
C MET A 198 -9.30 25.73 -6.22
N PHE A 199 -9.76 24.69 -6.91
CA PHE A 199 -10.92 24.73 -7.81
C PHE A 199 -12.21 24.18 -7.17
N GLY A 200 -12.22 24.00 -5.83
CA GLY A 200 -13.39 23.50 -5.11
C GLY A 200 -13.50 21.98 -4.99
N ASP A 201 -12.55 21.24 -5.54
CA ASP A 201 -12.46 19.78 -5.40
C ASP A 201 -11.80 19.36 -4.06
N SER A 202 -11.98 18.10 -3.67
CA SER A 202 -11.27 17.56 -2.49
C SER A 202 -9.76 17.51 -2.70
N GLY A 203 -9.00 18.11 -1.78
CA GLY A 203 -7.54 18.21 -1.79
C GLY A 203 -6.85 17.50 -0.64
N ALA A 204 -7.58 16.69 0.15
CA ALA A 204 -7.06 16.05 1.36
C ALA A 204 -6.38 17.04 2.32
N MET A 205 -5.11 16.85 2.70
CA MET A 205 -4.39 17.76 3.63
C MET A 205 -4.25 19.18 3.10
N TYR A 206 -4.29 19.38 1.79
CA TYR A 206 -4.23 20.71 1.19
C TYR A 206 -5.44 21.60 1.53
N GLU A 207 -6.56 21.02 1.90
CA GLU A 207 -7.73 21.77 2.40
C GLU A 207 -7.44 22.50 3.73
N PHE A 208 -6.55 21.92 4.57
CA PHE A 208 -6.13 22.52 5.82
C PHE A 208 -5.01 23.54 5.64
N TRP A 209 -4.03 23.23 4.78
CA TRP A 209 -2.88 24.10 4.55
C TRP A 209 -3.22 25.29 3.68
N PHE A 210 -4.09 25.08 2.72
CA PHE A 210 -4.48 26.06 1.71
C PHE A 210 -6.00 25.95 1.48
N PRO A 211 -6.81 26.41 2.44
CA PRO A 211 -8.25 26.37 2.29
C PRO A 211 -8.64 27.07 1.00
N SER A 212 -9.51 26.43 0.21
CA SER A 212 -10.04 27.04 -1.00
C SER A 212 -10.69 28.37 -0.62
N GLN A 213 -10.23 29.46 -1.19
CA GLN A 213 -11.01 30.68 -1.25
C GLN A 213 -12.08 30.46 -2.33
N ALA A 214 -12.99 29.50 -2.08
CA ALA A 214 -14.17 29.43 -2.88
C ALA A 214 -14.81 30.81 -2.83
N PRO A 215 -15.13 31.44 -3.98
CA PRO A 215 -15.91 32.65 -3.95
C PRO A 215 -17.16 32.34 -3.16
N THR A 216 -17.31 32.99 -2.03
CA THR A 216 -18.57 33.02 -1.28
C THR A 216 -19.54 33.87 -2.09
N ASP A 217 -19.98 33.35 -3.23
CA ASP A 217 -21.04 33.88 -4.04
C ASP A 217 -22.04 32.75 -4.31
N ARG A 218 -22.96 32.71 -3.37
CA ARG A 218 -24.30 33.29 -3.47
C ARG A 218 -25.22 32.60 -4.48
#